data_4529f5d7f930b19e5cd6e8e0c82a8fb2
#
_entry.id   4529f5d7f930b19e5cd6e8e0c82a8fb2
#
_cell.length_a   1.000
_cell.length_b   1.000
_cell.length_c   1.000
_cell.angle_alpha   90.00
_cell.angle_beta   90.00
_cell.angle_gamma   90.00
#
_symmetry.space_group_name_H-M   'P 1'
#
loop_
_entity.id
_entity.type
_entity.pdbx_description
1 polymer ?
#
loop_
_entity_poly.entity_id
_entity_poly.type
_entity_poly.pdbx_seq_one_letter_code
_entity_poly.pdbx_strand_id
1 'polypeptide(L)'
;VLVDFWATWCGPCRMMAPVVQSLSEKYDGKVKFVKLDVDANPQNPQLYRVNSIPTLMIFKNGQPVDTSVGFKPESVIEKIIQKNL
;
A
#
# COMPACT_ATOMS: atom_id res chain seq x y z
N VAL A 1 8.57 -2.14 -4.84
CA VAL A 1 7.95 -0.94 -4.26
C VAL A 1 6.52 -1.27 -3.85
N LEU A 2 6.17 -0.91 -2.63
CA LEU A 2 4.79 -1.00 -2.14
C LEU A 2 4.24 0.42 -2.02
N VAL A 3 3.11 0.67 -2.67
CA VAL A 3 2.44 1.98 -2.62
C VAL A 3 1.17 1.85 -1.79
N ASP A 4 1.03 2.71 -0.79
CA ASP A 4 -0.13 2.80 0.09
C ASP A 4 -0.99 3.98 -0.35
N PHE A 5 -2.11 3.70 -1.00
CA PHE A 5 -3.09 4.72 -1.40
C PHE A 5 -4.00 4.99 -0.20
N TRP A 6 -4.00 6.23 0.27
CA TRP A 6 -4.69 6.62 1.50
C TRP A 6 -5.29 8.02 1.41
N ALA A 7 -6.09 8.39 2.41
CA ALA A 7 -6.61 9.75 2.55
C ALA A 7 -6.73 10.11 4.03
N THR A 8 -6.70 11.39 4.33
CA THR A 8 -6.76 11.89 5.72
C THR A 8 -8.08 11.59 6.41
N TRP A 9 -9.18 11.51 5.65
CA TRP A 9 -10.53 11.25 6.16
C TRP A 9 -10.85 9.77 6.31
N CYS A 10 -9.96 8.90 5.93
CA CYS A 10 -10.21 7.45 5.84
C CYS A 10 -9.86 6.77 7.17
N GLY A 11 -10.87 6.27 7.89
CA GLY A 11 -10.69 5.56 9.16
C GLY A 11 -9.86 4.30 9.02
N PRO A 12 -10.20 3.38 8.08
CA PRO A 12 -9.40 2.17 7.87
C PRO A 12 -7.96 2.46 7.45
N CYS A 13 -7.70 3.58 6.78
CA CYS A 13 -6.34 3.99 6.43
C CYS A 13 -5.51 4.29 7.69
N ARG A 14 -6.15 4.90 8.70
CA ARG A 14 -5.49 5.17 9.99
C ARG A 14 -5.14 3.88 10.71
N MET A 15 -6.01 2.87 10.63
CA MET A 15 -5.73 1.56 11.20
C MET A 15 -4.60 0.85 10.46
N MET A 16 -4.50 1.10 9.16
CA MET A 16 -3.46 0.50 8.32
C MET A 16 -2.10 1.15 8.54
N ALA A 17 -2.05 2.40 8.96
CA ALA A 17 -0.80 3.15 9.10
C ALA A 17 0.24 2.45 9.98
N PRO A 18 -0.09 1.96 11.21
CA PRO A 18 0.91 1.24 12.00
C PRO A 18 1.36 -0.08 11.37
N VAL A 19 0.49 -0.75 10.63
CA VAL A 19 0.84 -1.98 9.92
C VAL A 19 1.88 -1.68 8.84
N VAL A 20 1.64 -0.66 8.03
CA VAL A 20 2.56 -0.24 6.98
C VAL A 20 3.89 0.23 7.58
N GLN A 21 3.84 1.01 8.67
CA GLN A 21 5.04 1.49 9.35
C GLN A 21 5.88 0.33 9.86
N SER A 22 5.27 -0.63 10.53
CA SER A 22 5.96 -1.81 11.05
C SER A 22 6.64 -2.60 9.94
N LEU A 23 5.94 -2.83 8.85
CA LEU A 23 6.47 -3.58 7.71
C LEU A 23 7.58 -2.80 6.98
N SER A 24 7.45 -1.48 6.89
CA SER A 24 8.48 -0.65 6.26
C SER A 24 9.81 -0.74 7.01
N GLU A 25 9.75 -0.83 8.33
CA GLU A 25 10.95 -1.00 9.16
C GLU A 25 11.52 -2.40 9.01
N LYS A 26 10.65 -3.41 9.01
CA LYS A 26 11.07 -4.82 8.88
C LYS A 26 11.73 -5.11 7.53
N TYR A 27 11.25 -4.51 6.47
CA TYR A 27 11.75 -4.74 5.11
C TYR A 27 12.59 -3.58 4.59
N ASP A 28 13.12 -2.76 5.49
CA ASP A 28 14.04 -1.68 5.11
C ASP A 28 15.23 -2.25 4.32
N GLY A 29 15.54 -1.62 3.21
CA GLY A 29 16.59 -2.09 2.31
C GLY A 29 16.16 -3.18 1.33
N LYS A 30 14.99 -3.79 1.51
CA LYS A 30 14.47 -4.84 0.63
C LYS A 30 13.28 -4.38 -0.19
N VAL A 31 12.36 -3.63 0.45
CA VAL A 31 11.15 -3.12 -0.18
C VAL A 31 11.05 -1.63 0.11
N LYS A 32 10.88 -0.84 -0.93
CA LYS A 32 10.63 0.58 -0.78
C LYS A 32 9.14 0.81 -0.54
N PHE A 33 8.81 1.53 0.53
CA PHE A 33 7.43 1.87 0.87
C PHE A 33 7.16 3.33 0.53
N VAL A 34 6.07 3.58 -0.18
CA VAL A 34 5.66 4.92 -0.60
C VAL A 34 4.21 5.12 -0.19
N LYS A 35 3.89 6.29 0.34
CA LYS A 35 2.50 6.68 0.67
C LYS A 35 2.02 7.68 -0.36
N LEU A 36 0.80 7.48 -0.85
CA LEU A 36 0.20 8.36 -1.85
C LEU A 36 -1.17 8.81 -1.37
N ASP A 37 -1.29 10.10 -1.08
CA ASP A 37 -2.57 10.72 -0.71
C ASP A 37 -3.42 10.89 -1.97
N VAL A 38 -4.56 10.20 -2.02
CA VAL A 38 -5.40 10.18 -3.22
C VAL A 38 -6.06 11.52 -3.50
N ASP A 39 -6.26 12.35 -2.47
CA ASP A 39 -6.85 13.68 -2.65
C ASP A 39 -5.84 14.66 -3.24
N ALA A 40 -4.58 14.53 -2.84
CA ALA A 40 -3.50 15.37 -3.36
C ALA A 40 -3.04 14.92 -4.76
N ASN A 41 -3.26 13.64 -5.12
CA ASN A 41 -2.81 13.04 -6.38
C ASN A 41 -3.92 12.24 -7.03
N PRO A 42 -5.00 12.88 -7.51
CA PRO A 42 -6.18 12.15 -7.99
C PRO A 42 -5.94 11.38 -9.29
N GLN A 43 -4.92 11.72 -10.05
CA GLN A 43 -4.64 11.08 -11.33
C GLN A 43 -4.09 9.65 -11.17
N ASN A 44 -3.23 9.44 -10.16
CA ASN A 44 -2.61 8.14 -9.95
C ASN A 44 -3.60 7.05 -9.55
N PRO A 45 -4.54 7.29 -8.60
CA PRO A 45 -5.55 6.29 -8.30
C PRO A 45 -6.38 5.88 -9.51
N GLN A 46 -6.75 6.85 -10.35
CA GLN A 46 -7.52 6.58 -11.56
C GLN A 46 -6.73 5.71 -12.53
N LEU A 47 -5.45 6.02 -12.71
CA LEU A 47 -4.58 5.29 -13.63
C LEU A 47 -4.48 3.81 -13.24
N TYR A 48 -4.40 3.52 -11.94
CA TYR A 48 -4.26 2.15 -11.43
C TYR A 48 -5.58 1.55 -10.96
N ARG A 49 -6.71 2.20 -11.27
CA ARG A 49 -8.06 1.73 -10.95
C ARG A 49 -8.30 1.52 -9.46
N VAL A 50 -7.76 2.41 -8.65
CA VAL A 50 -7.99 2.39 -7.20
C VAL A 50 -9.34 3.04 -6.93
N ASN A 51 -10.32 2.22 -6.51
CA ASN A 51 -11.69 2.68 -6.24
C ASN A 51 -12.01 2.74 -4.76
N SER A 52 -11.23 2.10 -3.94
CA SER A 52 -11.43 2.04 -2.48
C SER A 52 -10.09 2.23 -1.79
N ILE A 53 -10.11 2.79 -0.59
CA ILE A 53 -8.92 2.99 0.22
C ILE A 53 -9.15 2.43 1.62
N PRO A 54 -8.10 1.93 2.30
CA PRO A 54 -6.72 1.84 1.82
C PRO A 54 -6.55 0.78 0.72
N THR A 55 -5.68 1.05 -0.22
CA THR A 55 -5.25 0.07 -1.20
C THR A 55 -3.73 0.01 -1.15
N LEU A 56 -3.19 -1.19 -0.96
CA LEU A 56 -1.75 -1.43 -1.03
C LEU A 56 -1.45 -2.13 -2.35
N MET A 57 -0.53 -1.57 -3.12
CA MET A 57 -0.20 -2.10 -4.44
C MET A 57 1.30 -2.31 -4.54
N ILE A 58 1.70 -3.51 -4.94
CA ILE A 58 3.11 -3.85 -5.10
C ILE A 58 3.48 -3.71 -6.57
N PHE A 59 4.57 -2.98 -6.81
CA PHE A 59 5.10 -2.74 -8.15
C PHE A 59 6.43 -3.46 -8.32
N LYS A 60 6.60 -4.08 -9.49
CA LYS A 60 7.87 -4.64 -9.94
C LYS A 60 8.11 -4.18 -11.37
N ASN A 61 9.32 -3.62 -11.60
CA ASN A 61 9.71 -3.16 -12.94
C ASN A 61 8.70 -2.18 -13.56
N GLY A 62 8.13 -1.31 -12.71
CA GLY A 62 7.17 -0.31 -13.14
C GLY A 62 5.75 -0.82 -13.35
N GLN A 63 5.48 -2.10 -13.04
CA GLN A 63 4.15 -2.70 -13.24
C GLN A 63 3.56 -3.16 -11.91
N PRO A 64 2.25 -2.95 -11.68
CA PRO A 64 1.60 -3.52 -10.51
C PRO A 64 1.51 -5.05 -10.65
N VAL A 65 1.96 -5.76 -9.62
CA VAL A 65 1.97 -7.23 -9.64
C VAL A 65 1.05 -7.83 -8.58
N ASP A 66 0.66 -7.05 -7.58
CA ASP A 66 -0.25 -7.53 -6.54
C ASP A 66 -0.96 -6.34 -5.89
N THR A 67 -2.18 -6.58 -5.39
CA THR A 67 -3.02 -5.53 -4.81
C THR A 67 -3.78 -6.09 -3.62
N SER A 68 -3.88 -5.28 -2.55
CA SER A 68 -4.70 -5.58 -1.38
C SER A 68 -5.61 -4.40 -1.10
N VAL A 69 -6.93 -4.63 -1.04
CA VAL A 69 -7.92 -3.59 -0.84
C VAL A 69 -8.52 -3.71 0.57
N GLY A 70 -8.60 -2.58 1.27
CA GLY A 70 -9.16 -2.51 2.61
C GLY A 70 -8.13 -2.83 3.69
N PHE A 71 -8.55 -2.68 4.95
CA PHE A 71 -7.70 -3.02 6.08
C PHE A 71 -7.41 -4.51 6.12
N LYS A 72 -6.14 -4.86 6.34
CA LYS A 72 -5.71 -6.23 6.59
C LYS A 72 -4.70 -6.23 7.72
N PRO A 73 -4.66 -7.29 8.54
CA PRO A 73 -3.62 -7.43 9.57
C PRO A 73 -2.23 -7.54 8.95
N GLU A 74 -1.23 -7.24 9.76
CA GLU A 74 0.17 -7.24 9.31
C GLU A 74 0.58 -8.58 8.69
N SER A 75 0.19 -9.70 9.28
CA SER A 75 0.54 -11.03 8.77
C SER A 75 0.05 -11.28 7.35
N VAL A 76 -1.12 -10.74 7.01
CA VAL A 76 -1.70 -10.89 5.67
C VAL A 76 -0.88 -10.09 4.65
N ILE A 77 -0.56 -8.85 4.99
CA ILE A 77 0.24 -7.99 4.10
C ILE A 77 1.65 -8.53 3.96
N GLU A 78 2.23 -9.04 5.04
CA GLU A 78 3.57 -9.61 5.01
C GLU A 78 3.66 -10.80 4.05
N LYS A 79 2.64 -11.65 4.02
CA LYS A 79 2.60 -12.77 3.07
C LYS A 79 2.60 -12.30 1.62
N ILE A 80 1.88 -11.23 1.34
CA ILE A 80 1.85 -10.64 0.00
C ILE A 80 3.23 -10.10 -0.37
N ILE A 81 3.91 -9.44 0.57
CA ILE A 81 5.26 -8.93 0.35
C ILE A 81 6.22 -10.09 0.06
N GLN A 82 6.20 -11.12 0.90
CA GLN A 82 7.10 -12.27 0.75
C GLN A 82 6.91 -13.01 -0.56
N LYS A 83 5.66 -13.11 -1.00
CA LYS A 83 5.32 -13.74 -2.28
C LYS A 83 5.95 -12.99 -3.47
N ASN A 84 6.20 -11.69 -3.31
CA ASN A 84 6.68 -10.83 -4.38
C ASN A 84 8.13 -10.34 -4.19
N LEU A 85 8.87 -10.93 -3.26
CA LEU A 85 10.27 -10.55 -3.06
C LEU A 85 11.19 -11.00 -4.19
#